data_d4b045492123dece011c7d63226974c0
#
_entry.id   d4b045492123dece011c7d63226974c0
#
_cell.length_a   1.000
_cell.length_b   1.000
_cell.length_c   1.000
_cell.angle_alpha   90.00
_cell.angle_beta   90.00
_cell.angle_gamma   90.00
#
_symmetry.space_group_name_H-M   'P 1'
#
loop_
_entity.id
_entity.type
_entity.pdbx_description
1 polymer ?
#
loop_
_entity_poly.entity_id
_entity_poly.type
_entity_poly.pdbx_seq_one_letter_code
_entity_poly.pdbx_strand_id
1 'polypeptide(L)'
;MIIDNKYTIRHKVLTGNIDGKCRATPVEFAILMQELAAGHYSSAGLSIPHLQKMGLTWVITKQHFEITEYPLWMDDLIVQTWAQPPKSFFCFRDFAFFYAKNGKKTSIDEAFEEKCRIEEGIEKSLSIEEEFKELKQPIFRASSCWVILNAETGQPVKPDEKTMRNLAFNEDHMEGKVFAKIPACEKWDTEERFRPNLLDIDMNSHVNNLNYLRWILSYMDADFCKEKLLKALDTNFVSSAMYGEDLICRSSRSENTCIHSIIRAKDGSEVFKARSEWTDEKTLSRTLNLSD
;
A
#
# COMPACT_ATOMS: atom_id res chain seq x y z
N MET A 1 18.27 0.78 -1.31
CA MET A 1 19.26 0.47 -2.36
C MET A 1 18.60 -0.15 -3.59
N ILE A 2 19.28 -0.22 -4.73
CA ILE A 2 18.78 -0.90 -5.93
C ILE A 2 19.49 -2.24 -6.06
N ILE A 3 18.73 -3.32 -6.12
CA ILE A 3 19.23 -4.69 -6.35
C ILE A 3 18.37 -5.30 -7.46
N ASP A 4 18.98 -5.78 -8.53
CA ASP A 4 18.27 -6.36 -9.68
C ASP A 4 17.13 -5.46 -10.20
N ASN A 5 17.45 -4.17 -10.39
CA ASN A 5 16.50 -3.12 -10.79
C ASN A 5 15.27 -2.96 -9.86
N LYS A 6 15.34 -3.48 -8.63
CA LYS A 6 14.30 -3.32 -7.61
C LYS A 6 14.82 -2.45 -6.46
N TYR A 7 14.08 -1.41 -6.12
CA TYR A 7 14.37 -0.61 -4.93
C TYR A 7 13.99 -1.40 -3.69
N THR A 8 14.97 -1.70 -2.85
CA THR A 8 14.88 -2.63 -1.73
C THR A 8 15.29 -1.93 -0.44
N ILE A 9 14.50 -2.08 0.60
CA ILE A 9 14.81 -1.63 1.96
C ILE A 9 14.43 -2.70 2.98
N ARG A 10 15.04 -2.65 4.15
CA ARG A 10 14.59 -3.38 5.35
C ARG A 10 13.56 -2.54 6.09
N HIS A 11 12.52 -3.16 6.59
CA HIS A 11 11.47 -2.53 7.39
C HIS A 11 11.16 -3.41 8.61
N LYS A 12 11.00 -2.79 9.76
CA LYS A 12 10.53 -3.44 11.00
C LYS A 12 9.08 -3.01 11.26
N VAL A 13 8.21 -3.97 11.55
CA VAL A 13 6.82 -3.69 11.92
C VAL A 13 6.78 -2.99 13.28
N LEU A 14 6.32 -1.74 13.28
CA LEU A 14 6.30 -0.86 14.45
C LEU A 14 4.87 -0.72 15.02
N THR A 15 4.79 -0.24 16.27
CA THR A 15 3.52 -0.10 17.02
C THR A 15 2.49 0.83 16.40
N GLY A 16 2.91 1.77 15.56
CA GLY A 16 2.00 2.80 15.00
C GLY A 16 0.91 2.29 14.06
N ASN A 17 1.10 1.12 13.47
CA ASN A 17 0.21 0.58 12.45
C ASN A 17 -0.10 -0.91 12.66
N ILE A 18 -0.23 -1.34 13.92
CA ILE A 18 -0.68 -2.69 14.27
C ILE A 18 -2.10 -2.67 14.83
N ASP A 19 -2.78 -3.80 14.76
CA ASP A 19 -4.10 -4.01 15.36
C ASP A 19 -3.99 -4.51 16.81
N GLY A 20 -5.14 -4.72 17.46
CA GLY A 20 -5.21 -5.22 18.83
C GLY A 20 -4.69 -6.64 19.04
N LYS A 21 -4.30 -7.35 17.99
CA LYS A 21 -3.64 -8.67 17.99
C LYS A 21 -2.17 -8.59 17.56
N CYS A 22 -1.59 -7.40 17.65
CA CYS A 22 -0.20 -7.10 17.27
C CYS A 22 0.14 -7.37 15.78
N ARG A 23 -0.84 -7.41 14.88
CA ARG A 23 -0.61 -7.64 13.45
C ARG A 23 -0.51 -6.30 12.72
N ALA A 24 0.34 -6.23 11.71
CA ALA A 24 0.35 -5.11 10.76
C ALA A 24 -1.05 -4.94 10.14
N THR A 25 -1.55 -3.72 10.08
CA THR A 25 -2.84 -3.43 9.45
C THR A 25 -2.71 -3.38 7.92
N PRO A 26 -3.79 -3.52 7.14
CA PRO A 26 -3.76 -3.26 5.69
C PRO A 26 -3.25 -1.85 5.34
N VAL A 27 -3.41 -0.89 6.23
CA VAL A 27 -2.91 0.48 6.07
C VAL A 27 -1.38 0.52 6.11
N GLU A 28 -0.73 -0.31 6.94
CA GLU A 28 0.74 -0.41 6.97
C GLU A 28 1.31 -0.80 5.61
N PHE A 29 0.73 -1.80 4.95
CA PHE A 29 1.17 -2.21 3.61
C PHE A 29 1.02 -1.06 2.59
N ALA A 30 -0.07 -0.30 2.66
CA ALA A 30 -0.29 0.84 1.77
C ALA A 30 0.68 2.00 2.05
N ILE A 31 1.03 2.26 3.31
CA ILE A 31 2.08 3.22 3.69
C ILE A 31 3.42 2.80 3.09
N LEU A 32 3.81 1.54 3.27
CA LEU A 32 5.06 1.01 2.72
C LEU A 32 5.11 1.12 1.20
N MET A 33 4.01 0.85 0.51
CA MET A 33 3.93 1.04 -0.94
C MET A 33 4.20 2.50 -1.34
N GLN A 34 3.61 3.46 -0.63
CA GLN A 34 3.81 4.89 -0.89
C GLN A 34 5.26 5.31 -0.64
N GLU A 35 5.83 4.93 0.50
CA GLU A 35 7.21 5.24 0.87
C GLU A 35 8.24 4.61 -0.09
N LEU A 36 8.04 3.35 -0.48
CA LEU A 36 8.89 2.68 -1.45
C LEU A 36 8.84 3.36 -2.82
N ALA A 37 7.66 3.73 -3.29
CA ALA A 37 7.50 4.44 -4.56
C ALA A 37 8.21 5.79 -4.54
N ALA A 38 8.01 6.58 -3.47
CA ALA A 38 8.66 7.88 -3.28
C ALA A 38 10.20 7.74 -3.18
N GLY A 39 10.68 6.76 -2.41
CA GLY A 39 12.11 6.47 -2.26
C GLY A 39 12.77 6.08 -3.58
N HIS A 40 12.13 5.19 -4.36
CA HIS A 40 12.64 4.78 -5.67
C HIS A 40 12.72 5.94 -6.65
N TYR A 41 11.65 6.75 -6.77
CA TYR A 41 11.68 7.94 -7.63
C TYR A 41 12.72 8.97 -7.16
N SER A 42 12.84 9.16 -5.85
CA SER A 42 13.85 10.07 -5.30
C SER A 42 15.27 9.62 -5.61
N SER A 43 15.56 8.32 -5.55
CA SER A 43 16.87 7.77 -5.90
C SER A 43 17.22 7.94 -7.39
N ALA A 44 16.20 8.05 -8.24
CA ALA A 44 16.35 8.35 -9.67
C ALA A 44 16.36 9.87 -9.99
N GLY A 45 16.31 10.74 -8.97
CA GLY A 45 16.24 12.19 -9.15
C GLY A 45 14.85 12.70 -9.60
N LEU A 46 13.80 11.92 -9.39
CA LEU A 46 12.42 12.21 -9.79
C LEU A 46 11.50 12.40 -8.58
N SER A 47 12.02 12.99 -7.50
CA SER A 47 11.19 13.30 -6.32
C SER A 47 10.04 14.25 -6.66
N ILE A 48 9.00 14.26 -5.83
CA ILE A 48 7.82 15.12 -6.02
C ILE A 48 8.21 16.59 -6.23
N PRO A 49 9.13 17.21 -5.43
CA PRO A 49 9.56 18.58 -5.70
C PRO A 49 10.25 18.78 -7.05
N HIS A 50 10.94 17.76 -7.58
CA HIS A 50 11.54 17.86 -8.93
C HIS A 50 10.46 17.89 -10.01
N LEU A 51 9.46 17.04 -9.91
CA LEU A 51 8.34 17.03 -10.85
C LEU A 51 7.53 18.33 -10.80
N GLN A 52 7.27 18.86 -9.60
CA GLN A 52 6.59 20.14 -9.43
C GLN A 52 7.34 21.29 -10.12
N LYS A 53 8.69 21.33 -10.03
CA LYS A 53 9.51 22.31 -10.79
C LYS A 53 9.38 22.17 -12.31
N MET A 54 9.02 20.97 -12.79
CA MET A 54 8.75 20.73 -14.21
C MET A 54 7.28 20.99 -14.58
N GLY A 55 6.44 21.44 -13.64
CA GLY A 55 5.01 21.62 -13.82
C GLY A 55 4.25 20.27 -13.95
N LEU A 56 4.80 19.20 -13.38
CA LEU A 56 4.26 17.84 -13.47
C LEU A 56 3.89 17.30 -12.08
N THR A 57 2.93 16.38 -12.07
CA THR A 57 2.55 15.63 -10.86
C THR A 57 2.20 14.19 -11.19
N TRP A 58 2.45 13.28 -10.22
CA TRP A 58 2.00 11.90 -10.28
C TRP A 58 0.59 11.78 -9.74
N VAL A 59 -0.26 11.05 -10.46
CA VAL A 59 -1.59 10.68 -9.99
C VAL A 59 -1.76 9.17 -10.08
N ILE A 60 -2.10 8.54 -8.97
CA ILE A 60 -2.49 7.13 -8.94
C ILE A 60 -3.91 7.00 -9.49
N THR A 61 -4.13 6.01 -10.35
CA THR A 61 -5.46 5.75 -10.93
C THR A 61 -6.05 4.45 -10.42
N LYS A 62 -5.21 3.43 -10.23
CA LYS A 62 -5.62 2.11 -9.76
C LYS A 62 -4.55 1.49 -8.88
N GLN A 63 -5.00 0.63 -7.98
CA GLN A 63 -4.12 -0.18 -7.16
C GLN A 63 -4.77 -1.54 -6.94
N HIS A 64 -3.96 -2.59 -6.95
CA HIS A 64 -4.34 -3.93 -6.57
C HIS A 64 -3.30 -4.47 -5.61
N PHE A 65 -3.73 -5.15 -4.55
CA PHE A 65 -2.82 -5.90 -3.70
C PHE A 65 -3.43 -7.20 -3.15
N GLU A 66 -2.56 -8.13 -2.81
CA GLU A 66 -2.89 -9.41 -2.18
C GLU A 66 -1.99 -9.62 -0.96
N ILE A 67 -2.60 -10.06 0.14
CA ILE A 67 -1.94 -10.40 1.39
C ILE A 67 -2.05 -11.92 1.59
N THR A 68 -0.92 -12.59 1.74
CA THR A 68 -0.88 -14.03 2.00
C THR A 68 -0.53 -14.35 3.45
N GLU A 69 0.11 -13.42 4.16
CA GLU A 69 0.36 -13.51 5.59
C GLU A 69 0.48 -12.11 6.21
N TYR A 70 -0.04 -11.93 7.40
CA TYR A 70 0.09 -10.70 8.17
C TYR A 70 1.31 -10.77 9.10
N PRO A 71 2.32 -9.92 8.91
CA PRO A 71 3.45 -9.84 9.84
C PRO A 71 3.00 -9.26 11.18
N LEU A 72 3.70 -9.67 12.23
CA LEU A 72 3.45 -9.23 13.58
C LEU A 72 4.39 -8.09 13.99
N TRP A 73 4.05 -7.43 15.06
CA TRP A 73 4.90 -6.45 15.70
C TRP A 73 6.32 -7.02 15.92
N MET A 74 7.33 -6.20 15.64
CA MET A 74 8.75 -6.54 15.68
C MET A 74 9.26 -7.47 14.57
N ASP A 75 8.40 -8.00 13.68
CA ASP A 75 8.91 -8.71 12.51
C ASP A 75 9.76 -7.80 11.61
N ASP A 76 10.82 -8.37 11.06
CA ASP A 76 11.68 -7.73 10.10
C ASP A 76 11.32 -8.17 8.67
N LEU A 77 11.14 -7.21 7.80
CA LEU A 77 10.74 -7.43 6.41
C LEU A 77 11.81 -6.91 5.45
N ILE A 78 11.95 -7.56 4.32
CA ILE A 78 12.55 -7.01 3.11
C ILE A 78 11.41 -6.59 2.19
N VAL A 79 11.35 -5.30 1.88
CA VAL A 79 10.27 -4.74 1.07
C VAL A 79 10.83 -4.13 -0.20
N GLN A 80 10.20 -4.44 -1.33
CA GLN A 80 10.69 -4.12 -2.66
C GLN A 80 9.65 -3.43 -3.51
N THR A 81 10.12 -2.56 -4.40
CA THR A 81 9.32 -2.00 -5.49
C THR A 81 10.15 -1.81 -6.75
N TRP A 82 9.51 -1.92 -7.88
CA TRP A 82 10.11 -1.62 -9.19
C TRP A 82 9.10 -1.01 -10.15
N ALA A 83 9.59 -0.21 -11.07
CA ALA A 83 8.80 0.34 -12.16
C ALA A 83 8.86 -0.60 -13.36
N GLN A 84 7.73 -0.75 -14.04
CA GLN A 84 7.66 -1.41 -15.35
C GLN A 84 7.89 -0.39 -16.46
N PRO A 85 8.30 -0.81 -17.67
CA PRO A 85 8.31 0.06 -18.83
C PRO A 85 6.92 0.71 -19.05
N PRO A 86 6.86 2.03 -19.28
CA PRO A 86 5.59 2.72 -19.49
C PRO A 86 4.83 2.19 -20.71
N LYS A 87 3.49 2.14 -20.60
CA LYS A 87 2.61 1.79 -21.72
C LYS A 87 1.74 3.00 -22.07
N SER A 88 2.08 3.73 -23.14
CA SER A 88 1.45 4.99 -23.50
C SER A 88 1.55 6.05 -22.40
N PHE A 89 0.44 6.48 -21.79
CA PHE A 89 0.39 7.41 -20.68
C PHE A 89 0.48 6.72 -19.30
N PHE A 90 0.40 5.39 -19.26
CA PHE A 90 0.32 4.62 -18.02
C PHE A 90 1.69 4.13 -17.59
N CYS A 91 2.00 4.37 -16.33
CA CYS A 91 3.18 3.89 -15.63
C CYS A 91 2.75 2.87 -14.58
N PHE A 92 3.30 1.66 -14.66
CA PHE A 92 2.99 0.59 -13.73
C PHE A 92 4.14 0.41 -12.75
N ARG A 93 3.79 0.02 -11.54
CA ARG A 93 4.75 -0.24 -10.45
C ARG A 93 4.28 -1.42 -9.64
N ASP A 94 5.19 -2.34 -9.38
CA ASP A 94 4.94 -3.52 -8.57
C ASP A 94 5.68 -3.48 -7.25
N PHE A 95 5.19 -4.29 -6.31
CA PHE A 95 5.69 -4.40 -4.96
C PHE A 95 5.68 -5.86 -4.52
N ALA A 96 6.67 -6.24 -3.71
CA ALA A 96 6.71 -7.53 -3.05
C ALA A 96 7.37 -7.38 -1.68
N PHE A 97 6.74 -7.95 -0.64
CA PHE A 97 7.26 -7.91 0.72
C PHE A 97 7.52 -9.33 1.20
N PHE A 98 8.61 -9.52 1.89
CA PHE A 98 9.11 -10.81 2.35
C PHE A 98 9.53 -10.70 3.80
N TYR A 99 9.54 -11.80 4.54
CA TYR A 99 10.28 -11.83 5.79
C TYR A 99 11.80 -11.74 5.48
N ALA A 100 12.50 -10.95 6.26
CA ALA A 100 13.95 -10.99 6.33
C ALA A 100 14.40 -12.37 6.87
N LYS A 101 15.67 -12.73 6.70
CA LYS A 101 16.21 -13.93 7.34
C LYS A 101 16.08 -13.78 8.85
N ASN A 102 15.48 -14.79 9.50
CA ASN A 102 15.11 -14.73 10.94
C ASN A 102 14.18 -13.56 11.31
N GLY A 103 13.56 -12.93 10.30
CA GLY A 103 12.70 -11.75 10.50
C GLY A 103 11.35 -12.07 11.13
N LYS A 104 10.92 -13.32 11.10
CA LYS A 104 9.65 -13.80 11.66
C LYS A 104 9.83 -14.13 13.13
N LYS A 105 9.29 -13.29 14.03
CA LYS A 105 9.44 -13.47 15.48
C LYS A 105 8.35 -14.36 16.03
N THR A 106 8.70 -15.23 16.97
CA THR A 106 7.76 -16.14 17.66
C THR A 106 7.33 -15.60 19.00
N SER A 107 8.17 -14.75 19.63
CA SER A 107 7.88 -14.06 20.89
C SER A 107 8.53 -12.67 20.91
N ILE A 108 8.11 -11.86 21.90
CA ILE A 108 8.73 -10.55 22.16
C ILE A 108 10.16 -10.74 22.68
N ASP A 109 10.36 -11.74 23.55
CA ASP A 109 11.67 -12.01 24.15
C ASP A 109 12.70 -12.36 23.06
N GLU A 110 12.35 -13.20 22.09
CA GLU A 110 13.21 -13.51 20.94
C GLU A 110 13.66 -12.26 20.18
N ALA A 111 12.74 -11.31 19.97
CA ALA A 111 13.06 -10.06 19.29
C ALA A 111 14.03 -9.18 20.08
N PHE A 112 13.90 -9.14 21.40
CA PHE A 112 14.83 -8.40 22.27
C PHE A 112 16.19 -9.08 22.39
N GLU A 113 16.24 -10.40 22.55
CA GLU A 113 17.49 -11.16 22.65
C GLU A 113 18.32 -11.05 21.38
N GLU A 114 17.69 -11.14 20.20
CA GLU A 114 18.39 -10.94 18.93
C GLU A 114 18.99 -9.55 18.83
N LYS A 115 18.23 -8.50 19.22
CA LYS A 115 18.74 -7.14 19.25
C LYS A 115 19.95 -6.99 20.15
N CYS A 116 19.89 -7.52 21.36
CA CYS A 116 21.03 -7.52 22.29
C CYS A 116 22.24 -8.23 21.70
N ARG A 117 22.09 -9.42 21.12
CA ARG A 117 23.19 -10.17 20.47
C ARG A 117 23.84 -9.39 19.33
N ILE A 118 23.05 -8.66 18.53
CA ILE A 118 23.58 -7.82 17.45
C ILE A 118 24.36 -6.62 18.04
N GLU A 119 23.78 -5.92 19.00
CA GLU A 119 24.41 -4.76 19.66
C GLU A 119 25.71 -5.12 20.40
N GLU A 120 25.77 -6.31 21.00
CA GLU A 120 26.97 -6.85 21.65
C GLU A 120 27.99 -7.44 20.68
N GLY A 121 27.69 -7.48 19.38
CA GLY A 121 28.59 -8.03 18.33
C GLY A 121 28.73 -9.55 18.35
N ILE A 122 27.84 -10.26 19.07
CA ILE A 122 27.79 -11.72 19.13
C ILE A 122 27.22 -12.28 17.81
N GLU A 123 26.27 -11.55 17.21
CA GLU A 123 25.62 -11.92 15.96
C GLU A 123 25.79 -10.80 14.93
N LYS A 124 26.17 -11.15 13.72
CA LYS A 124 26.32 -10.18 12.63
C LYS A 124 25.02 -10.06 11.85
N SER A 125 24.49 -8.85 11.76
CA SER A 125 23.39 -8.57 10.84
C SER A 125 23.82 -8.82 9.39
N LEU A 126 23.04 -9.58 8.63
CA LEU A 126 23.27 -9.76 7.20
C LEU A 126 23.05 -8.46 6.44
N SER A 127 23.80 -8.27 5.36
CA SER A 127 23.49 -7.20 4.42
C SER A 127 22.19 -7.49 3.66
N ILE A 128 21.54 -6.45 3.16
CA ILE A 128 20.31 -6.62 2.36
C ILE A 128 20.59 -7.46 1.09
N GLU A 129 21.80 -7.37 0.50
CA GLU A 129 22.20 -8.16 -0.65
C GLU A 129 22.31 -9.66 -0.34
N GLU A 130 22.80 -10.00 0.85
CA GLU A 130 22.87 -11.39 1.30
C GLU A 130 21.49 -11.96 1.52
N GLU A 131 20.59 -11.21 2.20
CA GLU A 131 19.21 -11.60 2.43
C GLU A 131 18.39 -11.71 1.14
N PHE A 132 18.64 -10.82 0.17
CA PHE A 132 17.96 -10.85 -1.13
C PHE A 132 18.10 -12.20 -1.84
N LYS A 133 19.24 -12.86 -1.72
CA LYS A 133 19.50 -14.17 -2.32
C LYS A 133 18.73 -15.31 -1.67
N GLU A 134 18.25 -15.10 -0.47
CA GLU A 134 17.54 -16.11 0.33
C GLU A 134 16.03 -15.85 0.42
N LEU A 135 15.50 -14.84 -0.28
CA LEU A 135 14.08 -14.51 -0.26
C LEU A 135 13.23 -15.70 -0.73
N LYS A 136 12.20 -15.97 0.06
CA LYS A 136 11.22 -17.03 -0.20
C LYS A 136 9.98 -16.47 -0.90
N GLN A 137 8.82 -17.05 -0.61
CA GLN A 137 7.55 -16.53 -1.12
C GLN A 137 7.20 -15.18 -0.46
N PRO A 138 6.70 -14.20 -1.21
CA PRO A 138 6.26 -12.94 -0.65
C PRO A 138 5.00 -13.12 0.20
N ILE A 139 4.94 -12.37 1.29
CA ILE A 139 3.74 -12.27 2.15
C ILE A 139 2.73 -11.24 1.64
N PHE A 140 3.19 -10.39 0.75
CA PHE A 140 2.38 -9.33 0.12
C PHE A 140 2.87 -9.09 -1.30
N ARG A 141 1.93 -8.94 -2.23
CA ARG A 141 2.19 -8.48 -3.60
C ARG A 141 1.21 -7.39 -3.96
N ALA A 142 1.68 -6.44 -4.75
CA ALA A 142 0.82 -5.36 -5.24
C ALA A 142 1.27 -4.84 -6.59
N SER A 143 0.32 -4.23 -7.30
CA SER A 143 0.57 -3.43 -8.49
C SER A 143 -0.21 -2.13 -8.42
N SER A 144 0.35 -1.06 -8.97
CA SER A 144 -0.28 0.24 -9.07
C SER A 144 -0.11 0.84 -10.46
N CYS A 145 -1.12 1.58 -10.90
CA CYS A 145 -1.16 2.27 -12.18
C CYS A 145 -1.20 3.78 -11.95
N TRP A 146 -0.28 4.49 -12.58
CA TRP A 146 -0.08 5.92 -12.43
C TRP A 146 -0.12 6.62 -13.78
N VAL A 147 -0.45 7.90 -13.74
CA VAL A 147 -0.30 8.82 -14.87
C VAL A 147 0.45 10.06 -14.43
N ILE A 148 1.22 10.65 -15.36
CA ILE A 148 1.80 11.98 -15.15
C ILE A 148 0.80 13.00 -15.68
N LEU A 149 0.46 14.00 -14.90
CA LEU A 149 -0.35 15.12 -15.32
C LEU A 149 0.48 16.39 -15.37
N ASN A 150 0.18 17.26 -16.29
CA ASN A 150 0.54 18.67 -16.20
C ASN A 150 -0.22 19.27 -15.00
N ALA A 151 0.49 19.86 -14.04
CA ALA A 151 -0.09 20.34 -12.79
C ALA A 151 -1.03 21.54 -12.96
N GLU A 152 -0.86 22.32 -14.04
CA GLU A 152 -1.68 23.51 -14.32
C GLU A 152 -2.94 23.14 -15.12
N THR A 153 -2.79 22.32 -16.17
CA THR A 153 -3.89 22.00 -17.09
C THR A 153 -4.66 20.74 -16.73
N GLY A 154 -4.10 19.89 -15.85
CA GLY A 154 -4.65 18.56 -15.51
C GLY A 154 -4.58 17.55 -16.67
N GLN A 155 -3.93 17.88 -17.79
CA GLN A 155 -3.85 17.00 -18.96
C GLN A 155 -2.78 15.92 -18.77
N PRO A 156 -3.03 14.67 -19.21
CA PRO A 156 -2.04 13.60 -19.17
C PRO A 156 -0.82 13.95 -20.04
N VAL A 157 0.37 13.69 -19.48
CA VAL A 157 1.66 13.85 -20.16
C VAL A 157 2.28 12.47 -20.38
N LYS A 158 2.70 12.20 -21.62
CA LYS A 158 3.37 10.93 -21.91
C LYS A 158 4.76 10.90 -21.26
N PRO A 159 5.11 9.84 -20.51
CA PRO A 159 6.44 9.66 -20.01
C PRO A 159 7.48 9.67 -21.14
N ASP A 160 8.50 10.47 -21.02
CA ASP A 160 9.59 10.59 -21.99
C ASP A 160 10.95 10.22 -21.34
N GLU A 161 11.99 10.17 -22.16
CA GLU A 161 13.35 9.86 -21.68
C GLU A 161 13.84 10.87 -20.63
N LYS A 162 13.39 12.13 -20.68
CA LYS A 162 13.79 13.15 -19.74
C LYS A 162 13.17 12.92 -18.35
N THR A 163 11.91 12.50 -18.31
CA THR A 163 11.17 12.19 -17.06
C THR A 163 11.51 10.81 -16.49
N MET A 164 12.13 9.91 -17.29
CA MET A 164 12.39 8.52 -16.88
C MET A 164 13.89 8.14 -16.92
N ARG A 165 14.75 9.08 -17.27
CA ARG A 165 16.18 8.84 -17.63
C ARG A 165 16.97 7.99 -16.65
N ASN A 166 16.75 8.16 -15.36
CA ASN A 166 17.52 7.47 -14.32
C ASN A 166 16.74 6.35 -13.65
N LEU A 167 15.54 6.03 -14.14
CA LEU A 167 14.71 5.00 -13.55
C LEU A 167 15.02 3.66 -14.24
N ALA A 168 15.53 2.71 -13.47
CA ALA A 168 15.66 1.34 -13.94
C ALA A 168 14.29 0.66 -13.99
N PHE A 169 14.02 -0.05 -15.08
CA PHE A 169 12.80 -0.84 -15.24
C PHE A 169 13.07 -2.32 -15.01
N ASN A 170 12.07 -3.03 -14.55
CA ASN A 170 12.08 -4.48 -14.42
C ASN A 170 10.78 -5.03 -15.03
N GLU A 171 10.87 -6.11 -15.80
CA GLU A 171 9.73 -6.71 -16.51
C GLU A 171 8.97 -7.73 -15.65
N ASP A 172 9.51 -8.11 -14.48
CA ASP A 172 8.79 -8.93 -13.53
C ASP A 172 7.51 -8.20 -13.11
N HIS A 173 6.36 -8.86 -13.18
CA HIS A 173 5.09 -8.27 -12.82
C HIS A 173 4.20 -9.28 -12.09
N MET A 174 3.25 -8.75 -11.34
CA MET A 174 2.30 -9.56 -10.62
C MET A 174 1.45 -10.37 -11.61
N GLU A 175 1.41 -11.68 -11.40
CA GLU A 175 0.55 -12.57 -12.20
C GLU A 175 -0.92 -12.43 -11.79
N GLY A 176 -1.83 -12.74 -12.73
CA GLY A 176 -3.26 -12.81 -12.47
C GLY A 176 -4.06 -11.60 -12.99
N LYS A 177 -5.26 -11.42 -12.46
CA LYS A 177 -6.19 -10.35 -12.88
C LYS A 177 -5.93 -9.06 -12.10
N VAL A 178 -4.83 -8.40 -12.40
CA VAL A 178 -4.51 -7.09 -11.83
C VAL A 178 -5.44 -6.04 -12.44
N PHE A 179 -5.99 -5.15 -11.58
CA PHE A 179 -6.92 -4.07 -11.97
C PHE A 179 -8.23 -4.57 -12.57
N ALA A 180 -8.83 -5.59 -11.99
CA ALA A 180 -10.15 -6.08 -12.38
C ALA A 180 -11.18 -4.94 -12.33
N LYS A 181 -12.19 -5.03 -13.20
CA LYS A 181 -13.30 -4.08 -13.18
C LYS A 181 -14.09 -4.25 -11.88
N ILE A 182 -14.17 -3.16 -11.10
CA ILE A 182 -15.01 -3.11 -9.90
C ILE A 182 -16.47 -3.05 -10.34
N PRO A 183 -17.33 -3.98 -9.88
CA PRO A 183 -18.74 -4.00 -10.23
C PRO A 183 -19.47 -2.71 -9.80
N ALA A 184 -20.53 -2.37 -10.50
CA ALA A 184 -21.50 -1.40 -10.00
C ALA A 184 -22.26 -2.00 -8.80
N CYS A 185 -22.63 -1.17 -7.83
CA CYS A 185 -23.46 -1.55 -6.73
C CYS A 185 -24.65 -0.60 -6.67
N GLU A 186 -25.86 -1.17 -6.64
CA GLU A 186 -27.11 -0.42 -6.59
C GLU A 186 -27.65 -0.30 -5.17
N LYS A 187 -27.26 -1.20 -4.28
CA LYS A 187 -27.79 -1.30 -2.92
C LYS A 187 -26.65 -1.29 -1.91
N TRP A 188 -26.69 -0.37 -0.97
CA TRP A 188 -25.67 -0.19 0.04
C TRP A 188 -26.17 -0.65 1.41
N ASP A 189 -25.36 -1.39 2.14
CA ASP A 189 -25.67 -1.88 3.48
C ASP A 189 -25.33 -0.84 4.54
N THR A 190 -24.29 -0.03 4.28
CA THR A 190 -23.84 1.06 5.17
C THR A 190 -23.56 2.32 4.38
N GLU A 191 -23.88 3.48 4.98
CA GLU A 191 -23.54 4.81 4.49
C GLU A 191 -23.16 5.70 5.66
N GLU A 192 -21.95 6.29 5.59
CA GLU A 192 -21.44 7.21 6.61
C GLU A 192 -21.00 8.53 5.98
N ARG A 193 -21.49 9.64 6.52
CA ARG A 193 -21.13 10.99 6.08
C ARG A 193 -19.99 11.54 6.91
N PHE A 194 -19.01 12.11 6.25
CA PHE A 194 -17.82 12.69 6.91
C PHE A 194 -17.21 13.81 6.07
N ARG A 195 -16.20 14.49 6.64
CA ARG A 195 -15.40 15.52 5.95
C ARG A 195 -13.92 15.25 6.15
N PRO A 196 -13.10 15.30 5.07
CA PRO A 196 -11.66 15.32 5.22
C PRO A 196 -11.21 16.48 6.12
N ASN A 197 -10.31 16.18 7.05
CA ASN A 197 -9.72 17.15 7.97
C ASN A 197 -8.30 17.55 7.53
N LEU A 198 -7.63 18.40 8.30
CA LEU A 198 -6.30 18.92 7.94
C LEU A 198 -5.25 17.80 7.80
N LEU A 199 -5.32 16.76 8.63
CA LEU A 199 -4.36 15.65 8.61
C LEU A 199 -4.57 14.67 7.44
N ASP A 200 -5.68 14.78 6.75
CA ASP A 200 -5.96 13.97 5.56
C ASP A 200 -5.32 14.52 4.30
N ILE A 201 -4.83 15.77 4.33
CA ILE A 201 -4.37 16.50 3.15
C ILE A 201 -2.87 16.33 2.95
N ASP A 202 -2.47 15.98 1.74
CA ASP A 202 -1.09 15.82 1.32
C ASP A 202 -0.45 17.13 0.82
N MET A 203 0.80 17.05 0.40
CA MET A 203 1.58 18.18 -0.13
C MET A 203 1.06 18.77 -1.46
N ASN A 204 0.13 18.07 -2.13
CA ASN A 204 -0.55 18.54 -3.34
C ASN A 204 -1.88 19.24 -3.01
N SER A 205 -2.17 19.47 -1.73
CA SER A 205 -3.43 20.04 -1.24
C SER A 205 -4.68 19.19 -1.54
N HIS A 206 -4.48 17.90 -1.77
CA HIS A 206 -5.53 16.90 -1.95
C HIS A 206 -5.55 15.89 -0.79
N VAL A 207 -6.64 15.18 -0.65
CA VAL A 207 -6.70 14.03 0.25
C VAL A 207 -5.63 13.00 -0.16
N ASN A 208 -4.78 12.62 0.80
CA ASN A 208 -3.80 11.57 0.59
C ASN A 208 -4.49 10.24 0.26
N ASN A 209 -3.98 9.53 -0.75
CA ASN A 209 -4.55 8.27 -1.25
C ASN A 209 -4.73 7.20 -0.16
N LEU A 210 -3.89 7.19 0.86
CA LEU A 210 -4.00 6.28 2.02
C LEU A 210 -5.31 6.46 2.80
N ASN A 211 -5.86 7.67 2.84
CA ASN A 211 -7.05 7.95 3.64
C ASN A 211 -8.31 7.32 3.07
N TYR A 212 -8.38 7.11 1.76
CA TYR A 212 -9.51 6.39 1.17
C TYR A 212 -9.56 4.94 1.67
N LEU A 213 -8.41 4.26 1.78
CA LEU A 213 -8.33 2.93 2.38
C LEU A 213 -8.71 2.96 3.87
N ARG A 214 -8.17 3.92 4.63
CA ARG A 214 -8.52 4.10 6.05
C ARG A 214 -10.02 4.25 6.23
N TRP A 215 -10.67 5.10 5.44
CA TRP A 215 -12.11 5.35 5.58
C TRP A 215 -12.96 4.13 5.26
N ILE A 216 -12.71 3.43 4.15
CA ILE A 216 -13.49 2.23 3.83
C ILE A 216 -13.32 1.14 4.89
N LEU A 217 -12.13 1.01 5.52
CA LEU A 217 -11.89 0.05 6.59
C LEU A 217 -12.49 0.52 7.93
N SER A 218 -12.47 1.82 8.23
CA SER A 218 -13.00 2.39 9.48
C SER A 218 -14.52 2.25 9.61
N TYR A 219 -15.22 2.23 8.49
CA TYR A 219 -16.69 2.10 8.45
C TYR A 219 -17.17 0.68 8.15
N MET A 220 -16.29 -0.30 8.19
CA MET A 220 -16.67 -1.71 8.12
C MET A 220 -17.34 -2.19 9.41
N ASP A 221 -18.16 -3.21 9.28
CA ASP A 221 -18.77 -3.91 10.42
C ASP A 221 -17.68 -4.50 11.34
N ALA A 222 -17.70 -4.10 12.61
CA ALA A 222 -16.67 -4.48 13.57
C ALA A 222 -16.67 -5.99 13.88
N ASP A 223 -17.86 -6.63 13.93
CA ASP A 223 -17.93 -8.05 14.23
C ASP A 223 -17.43 -8.88 13.06
N PHE A 224 -17.71 -8.46 11.84
CA PHE A 224 -17.11 -9.05 10.64
C PHE A 224 -15.57 -8.94 10.68
N CYS A 225 -15.02 -7.78 10.99
CA CYS A 225 -13.57 -7.54 11.03
C CYS A 225 -12.84 -8.25 12.19
N LYS A 226 -13.56 -8.73 13.22
CA LYS A 226 -12.97 -9.56 14.28
C LYS A 226 -12.62 -10.97 13.80
N GLU A 227 -13.38 -11.50 12.85
CA GLU A 227 -13.26 -12.87 12.37
C GLU A 227 -12.58 -12.99 11.01
N LYS A 228 -12.52 -11.88 10.26
CA LYS A 228 -12.01 -11.84 8.89
C LYS A 228 -10.83 -10.90 8.75
N LEU A 229 -9.91 -11.28 7.86
CA LEU A 229 -8.80 -10.44 7.42
C LEU A 229 -8.94 -10.10 5.94
N LEU A 230 -8.53 -8.90 5.58
CA LEU A 230 -8.45 -8.48 4.19
C LEU A 230 -7.40 -9.33 3.46
N LYS A 231 -7.84 -10.02 2.41
CA LYS A 231 -6.99 -10.87 1.58
C LYS A 231 -6.53 -10.16 0.32
N ALA A 232 -7.43 -9.42 -0.33
CA ALA A 232 -7.12 -8.69 -1.56
C ALA A 232 -7.94 -7.41 -1.66
N LEU A 233 -7.40 -6.41 -2.33
CA LEU A 233 -8.06 -5.14 -2.59
C LEU A 233 -7.78 -4.65 -4.00
N ASP A 234 -8.84 -4.31 -4.74
CA ASP A 234 -8.81 -3.53 -5.97
C ASP A 234 -9.33 -2.12 -5.69
N THR A 235 -8.65 -1.10 -6.17
CA THR A 235 -9.08 0.30 -6.02
C THR A 235 -9.07 1.06 -7.34
N ASN A 236 -10.00 2.00 -7.50
CA ASN A 236 -10.00 3.02 -8.52
C ASN A 236 -10.09 4.39 -7.86
N PHE A 237 -9.08 5.23 -8.10
CA PHE A 237 -9.08 6.64 -7.74
C PHE A 237 -9.69 7.43 -8.90
N VAL A 238 -10.91 7.91 -8.73
CA VAL A 238 -11.70 8.53 -9.80
C VAL A 238 -11.43 10.03 -9.88
N SER A 239 -11.43 10.68 -8.72
CA SER A 239 -11.12 12.11 -8.60
C SER A 239 -10.62 12.44 -7.19
N SER A 240 -9.82 13.51 -7.06
CA SER A 240 -9.31 13.94 -5.75
C SER A 240 -10.41 14.57 -4.91
N ALA A 241 -10.48 14.23 -3.63
CA ALA A 241 -11.25 14.99 -2.65
C ALA A 241 -10.40 16.08 -2.01
N MET A 242 -11.06 17.12 -1.49
CA MET A 242 -10.46 18.30 -0.93
C MET A 242 -10.78 18.45 0.56
N TYR A 243 -10.01 19.27 1.26
CA TYR A 243 -10.29 19.65 2.65
C TYR A 243 -11.74 20.14 2.82
N GLY A 244 -12.43 19.58 3.82
CA GLY A 244 -13.76 20.03 4.20
C GLY A 244 -14.90 19.68 3.24
N GLU A 245 -14.67 18.96 2.15
CA GLU A 245 -15.74 18.45 1.29
C GLU A 245 -16.68 17.50 2.06
N ASP A 246 -17.98 17.61 1.82
CA ASP A 246 -18.94 16.64 2.34
C ASP A 246 -18.90 15.37 1.50
N LEU A 247 -18.44 14.28 2.12
CA LEU A 247 -18.30 12.96 1.48
C LEU A 247 -19.23 11.94 2.16
N ILE A 248 -19.57 10.92 1.39
CA ILE A 248 -20.30 9.74 1.86
C ILE A 248 -19.48 8.51 1.52
N CYS A 249 -19.05 7.76 2.54
CA CYS A 249 -18.48 6.43 2.40
C CYS A 249 -19.59 5.40 2.52
N ARG A 250 -19.67 4.49 1.56
CA ARG A 250 -20.71 3.47 1.53
C ARG A 250 -20.14 2.12 1.13
N SER A 251 -20.70 1.07 1.71
CA SER A 251 -20.25 -0.30 1.48
C SER A 251 -21.41 -1.25 1.33
N SER A 252 -21.23 -2.27 0.49
CA SER A 252 -22.14 -3.41 0.38
C SER A 252 -21.33 -4.68 0.45
N ARG A 253 -21.82 -5.66 1.23
CA ARG A 253 -21.16 -6.93 1.48
C ARG A 253 -21.95 -8.10 0.91
N SER A 254 -21.25 -8.99 0.25
CA SER A 254 -21.76 -10.29 -0.17
C SER A 254 -20.76 -11.37 0.25
N GLU A 255 -21.10 -12.14 1.26
CA GLU A 255 -20.22 -13.16 1.86
C GLU A 255 -18.87 -12.57 2.30
N ASN A 256 -17.80 -12.94 1.60
CA ASN A 256 -16.42 -12.52 1.84
C ASN A 256 -15.94 -11.42 0.86
N THR A 257 -16.85 -10.80 0.11
CA THR A 257 -16.53 -9.70 -0.81
C THR A 257 -17.30 -8.46 -0.43
N CYS A 258 -16.62 -7.30 -0.42
CA CYS A 258 -17.28 -6.02 -0.24
C CYS A 258 -16.99 -5.10 -1.42
N ILE A 259 -17.99 -4.32 -1.80
CA ILE A 259 -17.86 -3.19 -2.73
C ILE A 259 -17.96 -1.91 -1.92
N HIS A 260 -17.04 -1.00 -2.16
CA HIS A 260 -16.98 0.30 -1.48
C HIS A 260 -17.02 1.43 -2.49
N SER A 261 -17.64 2.53 -2.11
CA SER A 261 -17.65 3.76 -2.90
C SER A 261 -17.58 4.96 -1.96
N ILE A 262 -16.79 5.96 -2.34
CA ILE A 262 -16.81 7.28 -1.69
C ILE A 262 -17.27 8.27 -2.73
N ILE A 263 -18.33 9.02 -2.41
CA ILE A 263 -18.97 9.98 -3.29
C ILE A 263 -19.03 11.36 -2.63
N ARG A 264 -19.15 12.41 -3.45
CA ARG A 264 -19.48 13.75 -2.97
C ARG A 264 -20.95 13.82 -2.61
N ALA A 265 -21.26 14.31 -1.43
CA ALA A 265 -22.65 14.43 -0.97
C ALA A 265 -23.48 15.43 -1.81
N LYS A 266 -22.83 16.44 -2.41
CA LYS A 266 -23.48 17.53 -3.14
C LYS A 266 -24.10 17.11 -4.47
N ASP A 267 -23.47 16.17 -5.18
CA ASP A 267 -23.82 15.81 -6.57
C ASP A 267 -23.77 14.31 -6.86
N GLY A 268 -23.37 13.49 -5.87
CA GLY A 268 -23.22 12.04 -6.03
C GLY A 268 -22.04 11.62 -6.89
N SER A 269 -21.16 12.54 -7.30
CA SER A 269 -20.00 12.20 -8.11
C SER A 269 -19.04 11.29 -7.37
N GLU A 270 -18.56 10.24 -8.04
CA GLU A 270 -17.67 9.25 -7.44
C GLU A 270 -16.25 9.81 -7.28
N VAL A 271 -15.68 9.63 -6.11
CA VAL A 271 -14.31 10.02 -5.75
C VAL A 271 -13.39 8.81 -5.77
N PHE A 272 -13.88 7.71 -5.18
CA PHE A 272 -13.11 6.50 -5.00
C PHE A 272 -14.04 5.28 -5.04
N LYS A 273 -13.54 4.19 -5.55
CA LYS A 273 -14.22 2.90 -5.58
C LYS A 273 -13.24 1.78 -5.24
N ALA A 274 -13.70 0.79 -4.49
CA ALA A 274 -12.91 -0.38 -4.17
C ALA A 274 -13.75 -1.68 -4.16
N ARG A 275 -13.05 -2.79 -4.37
CA ARG A 275 -13.53 -4.15 -4.13
C ARG A 275 -12.55 -4.84 -3.20
N SER A 276 -13.01 -5.29 -2.06
CA SER A 276 -12.20 -6.02 -1.08
C SER A 276 -12.64 -7.48 -0.99
N GLU A 277 -11.66 -8.39 -0.87
CA GLU A 277 -11.88 -9.80 -0.59
C GLU A 277 -11.33 -10.13 0.79
N TRP A 278 -12.11 -10.89 1.56
CA TRP A 278 -11.82 -11.23 2.93
C TRP A 278 -11.73 -12.73 3.11
N THR A 279 -11.01 -13.18 4.11
CA THR A 279 -10.89 -14.61 4.47
C THR A 279 -10.90 -14.76 5.97
N ASP A 280 -11.12 -15.99 6.45
CA ASP A 280 -11.05 -16.28 7.87
C ASP A 280 -9.68 -15.92 8.42
N GLU A 281 -9.67 -15.32 9.60
CA GLU A 281 -8.46 -14.85 10.27
C GLU A 281 -7.37 -15.94 10.31
N LYS A 282 -7.74 -17.17 10.65
CA LYS A 282 -6.83 -18.32 10.77
C LYS A 282 -6.06 -18.63 9.48
N THR A 283 -6.53 -18.16 8.34
CA THR A 283 -5.90 -18.42 7.04
C THR A 283 -4.64 -17.59 6.82
N LEU A 284 -4.62 -16.35 7.31
CA LEU A 284 -3.56 -15.37 7.03
C LEU A 284 -2.82 -14.89 8.28
N SER A 285 -3.29 -15.25 9.46
CA SER A 285 -2.68 -14.79 10.71
C SER A 285 -1.87 -15.89 11.40
N ARG A 286 -0.91 -15.44 12.20
CA ARG A 286 -0.27 -16.23 13.23
C ARG A 286 -0.40 -15.50 14.57
N THR A 287 -0.13 -16.19 15.66
CA THR A 287 -0.21 -15.62 17.01
C THR A 287 1.20 -15.36 17.54
N LEU A 288 1.41 -14.18 18.08
CA LEU A 288 2.61 -13.85 18.84
C LEU A 288 2.42 -14.39 20.28
N ASN A 289 3.36 -15.18 20.75
CA ASN A 289 3.36 -15.59 22.15
C ASN A 289 3.81 -14.39 23.00
N LEU A 290 2.87 -13.86 23.74
CA LEU A 290 3.15 -12.92 24.81
C LEU A 290 3.44 -13.80 26.02
N SER A 291 4.72 -14.16 26.25
CA SER A 291 5.10 -14.87 27.48
C SER A 291 4.76 -13.99 28.69
N ASP A 292 4.13 -14.61 29.67
CA ASP A 292 3.69 -14.00 30.95
C ASP A 292 4.83 -13.36 31.73
#